data_4581b3398d2deb36ee0325dd0d46ca15
#
_entry.id   4581b3398d2deb36ee0325dd0d46ca15
#
_cell.length_a   1.000
_cell.length_b   1.000
_cell.length_c   1.000
_cell.angle_alpha   90.00
_cell.angle_beta   90.00
_cell.angle_gamma   90.00
#
_symmetry.space_group_name_H-M   'P 1'
#
loop_
_entity.id
_entity.type
_entity.pdbx_description
1 polymer ?
#
loop_
_entity_poly.entity_id
_entity_poly.type
_entity_poly.pdbx_seq_one_letter_code
_entity_poly.pdbx_strand_id
1 'polypeptide(L)'
;ANASKWQLCLDEGIMCIGWDALGNLSQYSSREDMRAEVKKLYPTDGSAINDSLAVWQFSHEIKPGDIIFAKKGKTEILGRGVVESDYVFDLDRAEFKHIRKIKWTHVGEWVTGDRHAVKTLTNITPYTDYVERLNALVEGANTPLPKDSMDKRYWWLTGSPKYWSPSEDWELGEDIDYTLYNKNGNKRRVFKHFLEAKPDDLVIAYESTPKLQIVALGRVVSETDG
;
A
#
# COMPACT_ATOMS: atom_id res chain seq x y z
N ALA A 1 -6.81 3.04 -12.05
CA ALA A 1 -7.01 2.20 -13.22
C ALA A 1 -8.17 1.24 -12.93
N ASN A 2 -9.12 1.16 -13.85
CA ASN A 2 -10.35 0.38 -13.66
C ASN A 2 -10.19 -1.09 -14.08
N ALA A 3 -8.94 -1.62 -14.10
CA ALA A 3 -8.63 -2.98 -14.56
C ALA A 3 -9.19 -3.32 -15.95
N SER A 4 -9.20 -2.34 -16.87
CA SER A 4 -9.81 -2.44 -18.20
C SER A 4 -9.22 -3.55 -19.09
N LYS A 5 -8.03 -4.03 -18.75
CA LYS A 5 -7.34 -5.12 -19.47
C LYS A 5 -7.39 -6.46 -18.71
N TRP A 6 -8.18 -6.53 -17.63
CA TRP A 6 -8.23 -7.74 -16.81
C TRP A 6 -8.68 -8.97 -17.60
N GLN A 7 -9.74 -8.85 -18.39
CA GLN A 7 -10.25 -9.97 -19.17
C GLN A 7 -9.20 -10.47 -20.19
N LEU A 8 -8.54 -9.56 -20.88
CA LEU A 8 -7.45 -9.91 -21.79
C LEU A 8 -6.31 -10.63 -21.07
N CYS A 9 -5.89 -10.14 -19.90
CA CYS A 9 -4.84 -10.78 -19.10
C CYS A 9 -5.24 -12.19 -18.64
N LEU A 10 -6.51 -12.39 -18.35
CA LEU A 10 -7.06 -13.68 -17.95
C LEU A 10 -7.11 -14.66 -19.11
N ASP A 11 -7.66 -14.22 -20.26
CA ASP A 11 -7.86 -15.07 -21.44
C ASP A 11 -6.54 -15.52 -22.07
N GLU A 12 -5.53 -14.65 -22.04
CA GLU A 12 -4.20 -14.94 -22.58
C GLU A 12 -3.21 -15.55 -21.55
N GLY A 13 -3.60 -15.62 -20.28
CA GLY A 13 -2.71 -16.10 -19.23
C GLY A 13 -1.48 -15.22 -19.05
N ILE A 14 -1.66 -13.90 -19.06
CA ILE A 14 -0.57 -12.93 -18.98
C ILE A 14 -0.82 -11.84 -17.94
N MET A 15 0.23 -11.12 -17.57
CA MET A 15 0.15 -9.74 -17.13
C MET A 15 0.84 -8.84 -18.12
N CYS A 16 0.33 -7.61 -18.29
CA CYS A 16 0.88 -6.66 -19.24
C CYS A 16 0.90 -5.25 -18.66
N ILE A 17 1.82 -4.43 -19.18
CA ILE A 17 1.87 -3.00 -18.90
C ILE A 17 1.98 -2.22 -20.21
N GLY A 18 1.60 -0.94 -20.16
CA GLY A 18 1.79 0.01 -21.27
C GLY A 18 3.25 0.48 -21.39
N TRP A 19 3.40 1.70 -21.87
CA TRP A 19 4.71 2.34 -22.21
C TRP A 19 5.42 1.71 -23.41
N ASP A 20 4.68 1.22 -24.40
CA ASP A 20 5.19 0.54 -25.59
C ASP A 20 6.21 1.37 -26.38
N ALA A 21 6.14 2.72 -26.33
CA ALA A 21 7.10 3.60 -26.98
C ALA A 21 8.52 3.52 -26.40
N LEU A 22 8.69 2.93 -25.19
CA LEU A 22 10.02 2.67 -24.64
C LEU A 22 10.76 1.56 -25.37
N GLY A 23 10.08 0.79 -26.23
CA GLY A 23 10.64 -0.39 -26.87
C GLY A 23 10.98 -1.49 -25.88
N ASN A 24 11.87 -2.41 -26.26
CA ASN A 24 12.27 -3.50 -25.39
C ASN A 24 12.96 -2.99 -24.11
N LEU A 25 12.32 -3.18 -22.95
CA LEU A 25 12.83 -2.66 -21.67
C LEU A 25 14.16 -3.29 -21.24
N SER A 26 14.53 -4.46 -21.77
CA SER A 26 15.81 -5.10 -21.48
C SER A 26 17.03 -4.34 -22.04
N GLN A 27 16.81 -3.35 -22.91
CA GLN A 27 17.89 -2.50 -23.45
C GLN A 27 18.45 -1.51 -22.41
N TYR A 28 17.70 -1.22 -21.36
CA TYR A 28 18.11 -0.26 -20.33
C TYR A 28 18.97 -0.96 -19.28
N SER A 29 20.18 -0.44 -19.07
CA SER A 29 21.13 -1.01 -18.11
C SER A 29 20.96 -0.44 -16.69
N SER A 30 20.25 0.69 -16.55
CA SER A 30 19.96 1.30 -15.27
C SER A 30 18.54 1.85 -15.21
N ARG A 31 18.02 1.96 -14.00
CA ARG A 31 16.72 2.59 -13.75
C ARG A 31 16.73 4.09 -14.07
N GLU A 32 17.89 4.73 -13.94
CA GLU A 32 18.11 6.14 -14.24
C GLU A 32 17.95 6.41 -15.73
N ASP A 33 18.54 5.57 -16.58
CA ASP A 33 18.42 5.66 -18.05
C ASP A 33 16.97 5.44 -18.48
N MET A 34 16.34 4.42 -17.94
CA MET A 34 14.91 4.15 -18.19
C MET A 34 14.02 5.32 -17.75
N ARG A 35 14.32 5.94 -16.61
CA ARG A 35 13.57 7.11 -16.13
C ARG A 35 13.74 8.33 -17.04
N ALA A 36 14.92 8.55 -17.55
CA ALA A 36 15.19 9.64 -18.50
C ALA A 36 14.34 9.47 -19.76
N GLU A 37 14.28 8.27 -20.31
CA GLU A 37 13.48 7.99 -21.50
C GLU A 37 11.97 8.01 -21.23
N VAL A 38 11.50 7.52 -20.06
CA VAL A 38 10.10 7.68 -19.64
C VAL A 38 9.70 9.15 -19.61
N LYS A 39 10.52 10.03 -19.04
CA LYS A 39 10.26 11.48 -19.01
C LYS A 39 10.14 12.10 -20.39
N LYS A 40 10.97 11.64 -21.32
CA LYS A 40 11.02 12.17 -22.68
C LYS A 40 9.82 11.73 -23.50
N LEU A 41 9.45 10.46 -23.43
CA LEU A 41 8.38 9.87 -24.26
C LEU A 41 6.99 10.03 -23.65
N TYR A 42 6.91 10.12 -22.33
CA TYR A 42 5.67 10.27 -21.58
C TYR A 42 5.76 11.47 -20.63
N PRO A 43 5.77 12.69 -21.17
CA PRO A 43 5.86 13.89 -20.37
C PRO A 43 4.64 14.00 -19.45
N THR A 44 4.91 14.09 -18.16
CA THR A 44 3.91 14.30 -17.11
C THR A 44 4.34 15.49 -16.27
N ASP A 45 3.39 16.12 -15.57
CA ASP A 45 3.71 17.19 -14.60
C ASP A 45 4.51 16.67 -13.39
N GLY A 46 4.71 15.35 -13.31
CA GLY A 46 5.41 14.66 -12.23
C GLY A 46 6.86 14.28 -12.55
N SER A 47 7.50 13.67 -11.57
CA SER A 47 8.90 13.26 -11.63
C SER A 47 9.15 11.97 -12.42
N ALA A 48 8.13 11.32 -12.96
CA ALA A 48 8.16 9.99 -13.59
C ALA A 48 8.78 8.87 -12.70
N ILE A 49 8.91 9.10 -11.39
CA ILE A 49 9.53 8.14 -10.47
C ILE A 49 8.71 6.84 -10.37
N ASN A 50 7.39 6.96 -10.24
CA ASN A 50 6.52 5.79 -10.10
C ASN A 50 6.41 5.00 -11.40
N ASP A 51 6.35 5.69 -12.54
CA ASP A 51 6.26 5.07 -13.85
C ASP A 51 7.55 4.33 -14.20
N SER A 52 8.70 4.98 -14.03
CA SER A 52 10.00 4.34 -14.25
C SER A 52 10.26 3.18 -13.28
N LEU A 53 9.77 3.27 -12.04
CA LEU A 53 9.83 2.16 -11.09
C LEU A 53 8.98 0.99 -11.57
N ALA A 54 7.75 1.24 -12.02
CA ALA A 54 6.86 0.19 -12.48
C ALA A 54 7.43 -0.57 -13.70
N VAL A 55 7.92 0.15 -14.72
CA VAL A 55 8.50 -0.49 -15.90
C VAL A 55 9.81 -1.21 -15.60
N TRP A 56 10.64 -0.65 -14.70
CA TRP A 56 11.86 -1.32 -14.23
C TRP A 56 11.56 -2.61 -13.47
N GLN A 57 10.68 -2.55 -12.47
CA GLN A 57 10.29 -3.73 -11.69
C GLN A 57 9.67 -4.80 -12.57
N PHE A 58 8.82 -4.40 -13.50
CA PHE A 58 8.17 -5.33 -14.42
C PHE A 58 9.18 -6.11 -15.27
N SER A 59 10.21 -5.45 -15.77
CA SER A 59 11.19 -6.06 -16.70
C SER A 59 12.38 -6.73 -16.01
N HIS A 60 12.89 -6.16 -14.89
CA HIS A 60 14.16 -6.57 -14.30
C HIS A 60 14.04 -7.24 -12.92
N GLU A 61 13.01 -6.91 -12.13
CA GLU A 61 12.93 -7.41 -10.75
C GLU A 61 12.01 -8.61 -10.62
N ILE A 62 10.86 -8.62 -11.31
CA ILE A 62 9.91 -9.75 -11.29
C ILE A 62 10.54 -10.97 -11.96
N LYS A 63 10.38 -12.14 -11.33
CA LYS A 63 10.95 -13.42 -11.79
C LYS A 63 9.88 -14.51 -11.87
N PRO A 64 10.11 -15.55 -12.68
CA PRO A 64 9.31 -16.77 -12.60
C PRO A 64 9.26 -17.31 -11.16
N GLY A 65 8.06 -17.68 -10.71
CA GLY A 65 7.77 -18.09 -9.35
C GLY A 65 7.20 -16.98 -8.44
N ASP A 66 7.35 -15.72 -8.81
CA ASP A 66 6.76 -14.63 -8.03
C ASP A 66 5.23 -14.68 -8.05
N ILE A 67 4.61 -14.28 -6.94
CA ILE A 67 3.16 -14.21 -6.80
C ILE A 67 2.68 -12.81 -7.16
N ILE A 68 1.66 -12.74 -8.00
CA ILE A 68 1.03 -11.49 -8.45
C ILE A 68 -0.42 -11.46 -7.97
N PHE A 69 -0.82 -10.32 -7.40
CA PHE A 69 -2.21 -9.99 -7.14
C PHE A 69 -2.68 -8.92 -8.12
N ALA A 70 -3.69 -9.23 -8.92
CA ALA A 70 -4.35 -8.26 -9.78
C ALA A 70 -5.38 -7.47 -8.97
N LYS A 71 -5.27 -6.15 -9.02
CA LYS A 71 -6.16 -5.25 -8.27
C LYS A 71 -7.03 -4.38 -9.17
N LYS A 72 -8.23 -4.04 -8.68
CA LYS A 72 -9.13 -3.06 -9.30
C LYS A 72 -9.35 -1.91 -8.33
N GLY A 73 -8.93 -0.72 -8.73
CA GLY A 73 -9.03 0.45 -7.87
C GLY A 73 -8.16 0.35 -6.61
N LYS A 74 -8.75 0.69 -5.46
CA LYS A 74 -8.05 0.79 -4.18
C LYS A 74 -8.40 -0.31 -3.17
N THR A 75 -9.45 -1.09 -3.45
CA THR A 75 -10.05 -1.99 -2.45
C THR A 75 -10.45 -3.35 -2.97
N GLU A 76 -10.21 -3.65 -4.25
CA GLU A 76 -10.61 -4.92 -4.84
C GLU A 76 -9.42 -5.69 -5.40
N ILE A 77 -9.42 -7.01 -5.19
CA ILE A 77 -8.54 -7.98 -5.84
C ILE A 77 -9.39 -8.77 -6.84
N LEU A 78 -8.86 -8.97 -8.04
CA LEU A 78 -9.51 -9.73 -9.13
C LEU A 78 -8.89 -11.09 -9.37
N GLY A 79 -7.65 -11.29 -8.93
CA GLY A 79 -6.97 -12.55 -9.13
C GLY A 79 -5.63 -12.63 -8.42
N ARG A 80 -5.21 -13.87 -8.22
CA ARG A 80 -3.87 -14.25 -7.77
C ARG A 80 -3.28 -15.20 -8.79
N GLY A 81 -2.03 -14.98 -9.16
CA GLY A 81 -1.33 -15.83 -10.11
C GLY A 81 0.14 -15.98 -9.77
N VAL A 82 0.78 -16.90 -10.46
CA VAL A 82 2.22 -17.15 -10.38
C VAL A 82 2.84 -16.78 -11.73
N VAL A 83 3.93 -16.03 -11.70
CA VAL A 83 4.71 -15.68 -12.89
C VAL A 83 5.36 -16.94 -13.45
N GLU A 84 5.15 -17.22 -14.73
CA GLU A 84 5.70 -18.42 -15.40
C GLU A 84 6.82 -18.11 -16.38
N SER A 85 6.97 -16.84 -16.80
CA SER A 85 8.00 -16.47 -17.77
C SER A 85 8.85 -15.30 -17.34
N ASP A 86 10.01 -15.18 -17.97
CA ASP A 86 10.74 -13.93 -18.03
C ASP A 86 9.94 -12.85 -18.77
N TYR A 87 10.45 -11.61 -18.72
CA TYR A 87 9.90 -10.50 -19.46
C TYR A 87 10.02 -10.70 -20.98
N VAL A 88 8.96 -10.40 -21.70
CA VAL A 88 8.92 -10.43 -23.17
C VAL A 88 8.40 -9.09 -23.70
N PHE A 89 9.04 -8.57 -24.72
CA PHE A 89 8.53 -7.49 -25.56
C PHE A 89 7.97 -8.09 -26.85
N ASP A 90 6.65 -8.21 -26.90
CA ASP A 90 5.93 -8.87 -28.00
C ASP A 90 5.60 -7.86 -29.09
N LEU A 91 6.30 -7.94 -30.22
CA LEU A 91 6.15 -7.05 -31.37
C LEU A 91 4.84 -7.27 -32.14
N ASP A 92 4.26 -8.46 -32.06
CA ASP A 92 3.05 -8.82 -32.79
C ASP A 92 1.79 -8.19 -32.16
N ARG A 93 1.90 -7.71 -30.94
CA ARG A 93 0.81 -7.03 -30.24
C ARG A 93 0.67 -5.58 -30.73
N ALA A 94 -0.56 -5.13 -30.93
CA ALA A 94 -0.86 -3.74 -31.29
C ALA A 94 -0.57 -2.77 -30.13
N GLU A 95 -0.91 -3.20 -28.89
CA GLU A 95 -0.73 -2.42 -27.64
C GLU A 95 -0.39 -3.35 -26.48
N PHE A 96 0.11 -2.81 -25.38
CA PHE A 96 0.54 -3.60 -24.21
C PHE A 96 1.54 -4.70 -24.59
N LYS A 97 2.59 -4.28 -25.27
CA LYS A 97 3.65 -5.16 -25.81
C LYS A 97 4.54 -5.77 -24.74
N HIS A 98 4.55 -5.16 -23.56
CA HIS A 98 5.33 -5.65 -22.42
C HIS A 98 4.51 -6.67 -21.66
N ILE A 99 4.92 -7.95 -21.72
CA ILE A 99 4.16 -9.06 -21.14
C ILE A 99 5.03 -10.00 -20.32
N ARG A 100 4.37 -10.73 -19.41
CA ARG A 100 4.86 -11.95 -18.75
C ARG A 100 3.73 -12.95 -18.70
N LYS A 101 4.04 -14.23 -18.88
CA LYS A 101 3.07 -15.31 -18.70
C LYS A 101 2.77 -15.50 -17.22
N ILE A 102 1.49 -15.67 -16.93
CA ILE A 102 0.97 -15.85 -15.58
C ILE A 102 0.03 -17.06 -15.57
N LYS A 103 0.26 -17.95 -14.64
CA LYS A 103 -0.72 -18.96 -14.26
C LYS A 103 -1.64 -18.36 -13.20
N TRP A 104 -2.82 -17.90 -13.61
CA TRP A 104 -3.84 -17.42 -12.69
C TRP A 104 -4.37 -18.60 -11.87
N THR A 105 -4.09 -18.63 -10.58
CA THR A 105 -4.47 -19.72 -9.67
C THR A 105 -5.81 -19.48 -9.02
N HIS A 106 -6.19 -18.21 -8.84
CA HIS A 106 -7.47 -17.80 -8.27
C HIS A 106 -8.00 -16.62 -9.05
N VAL A 107 -9.27 -16.66 -9.40
CA VAL A 107 -9.98 -15.62 -10.16
C VAL A 107 -11.31 -15.36 -9.48
N GLY A 108 -11.61 -14.09 -9.19
CA GLY A 108 -12.83 -13.70 -8.49
C GLY A 108 -12.86 -12.20 -8.25
N GLU A 109 -13.75 -11.77 -7.38
CA GLU A 109 -13.83 -10.40 -6.90
C GLU A 109 -13.81 -10.41 -5.37
N TRP A 110 -12.76 -9.91 -4.78
CA TRP A 110 -12.61 -9.85 -3.32
C TRP A 110 -12.42 -8.40 -2.88
N VAL A 111 -13.32 -7.94 -2.02
CA VAL A 111 -13.18 -6.63 -1.39
C VAL A 111 -12.24 -6.77 -0.19
N THR A 112 -11.20 -5.97 -0.19
CA THR A 112 -10.24 -5.94 0.93
C THR A 112 -10.63 -4.86 1.94
N GLY A 113 -10.37 -5.08 3.21
CA GLY A 113 -10.53 -4.07 4.26
C GLY A 113 -9.49 -2.95 4.14
N ASP A 114 -8.36 -3.23 3.49
CA ASP A 114 -7.24 -2.32 3.32
C ASP A 114 -7.30 -1.56 2.00
N ARG A 115 -6.69 -0.37 1.97
CA ARG A 115 -6.49 0.37 0.72
C ARG A 115 -5.19 -0.03 0.05
N HIS A 116 -5.29 -0.48 -1.19
CA HIS A 116 -4.11 -0.76 -2.01
C HIS A 116 -3.36 0.51 -2.43
N ALA A 117 -2.06 0.37 -2.65
CA ALA A 117 -1.26 1.44 -3.26
C ALA A 117 -1.85 1.85 -4.62
N VAL A 118 -1.86 3.14 -4.91
CA VAL A 118 -2.39 3.68 -6.17
C VAL A 118 -1.47 3.42 -7.36
N LYS A 119 -0.22 3.00 -7.11
CA LYS A 119 0.78 2.73 -8.15
C LYS A 119 0.36 1.57 -9.06
N THR A 120 0.84 1.61 -10.30
CA THR A 120 0.61 0.56 -11.30
C THR A 120 1.16 -0.78 -10.84
N LEU A 121 2.39 -0.79 -10.32
CA LEU A 121 3.06 -1.95 -9.76
C LEU A 121 3.65 -1.58 -8.38
N THR A 122 3.59 -2.50 -7.44
CA THR A 122 4.13 -2.30 -6.08
C THR A 122 4.66 -3.63 -5.58
N ASN A 123 5.92 -3.66 -5.20
CA ASN A 123 6.47 -4.79 -4.45
C ASN A 123 5.91 -4.76 -3.02
N ILE A 124 5.13 -5.77 -2.68
CA ILE A 124 4.50 -5.93 -1.36
C ILE A 124 5.18 -7.00 -0.50
N THR A 125 6.22 -7.65 -1.01
CA THR A 125 6.96 -8.70 -0.29
C THR A 125 7.41 -8.30 1.13
N PRO A 126 7.85 -7.04 1.38
CA PRO A 126 8.24 -6.62 2.74
C PRO A 126 7.06 -6.52 3.73
N TYR A 127 5.83 -6.57 3.27
CA TYR A 127 4.63 -6.41 4.10
C TYR A 127 3.97 -7.78 4.35
N THR A 128 4.63 -8.63 5.12
CA THR A 128 4.26 -10.05 5.33
C THR A 128 2.82 -10.23 5.79
N ASP A 129 2.40 -9.49 6.81
CA ASP A 129 1.02 -9.55 7.34
C ASP A 129 -0.02 -9.17 6.28
N TYR A 130 0.31 -8.22 5.43
CA TYR A 130 -0.56 -7.81 4.34
C TYR A 130 -0.66 -8.90 3.27
N VAL A 131 0.46 -9.52 2.90
CA VAL A 131 0.51 -10.64 1.95
C VAL A 131 -0.26 -11.85 2.48
N GLU A 132 -0.12 -12.16 3.77
CA GLU A 132 -0.86 -13.25 4.44
C GLU A 132 -2.37 -13.00 4.40
N ARG A 133 -2.82 -11.78 4.70
CA ARG A 133 -4.24 -11.41 4.58
C ARG A 133 -4.77 -11.53 3.16
N LEU A 134 -4.01 -11.12 2.15
CA LEU A 134 -4.40 -11.27 0.75
C LEU A 134 -4.52 -12.74 0.35
N ASN A 135 -3.57 -13.58 0.75
CA ASN A 135 -3.63 -15.02 0.49
C ASN A 135 -4.86 -15.65 1.16
N ALA A 136 -5.07 -15.39 2.44
CA ALA A 136 -6.22 -15.91 3.18
C ALA A 136 -7.57 -15.48 2.54
N LEU A 137 -7.65 -14.22 2.10
CA LEU A 137 -8.84 -13.70 1.44
C LEU A 137 -9.14 -14.42 0.13
N VAL A 138 -8.13 -14.66 -0.70
CA VAL A 138 -8.27 -15.26 -2.03
C VAL A 138 -8.45 -16.77 -1.96
N GLU A 139 -7.81 -17.45 -1.02
CA GLU A 139 -7.89 -18.90 -0.84
C GLU A 139 -9.23 -19.34 -0.22
N GLY A 140 -10.10 -18.37 0.10
CA GLY A 140 -11.42 -18.68 0.67
C GLY A 140 -11.31 -19.37 2.03
N ALA A 141 -10.17 -19.30 2.66
CA ALA A 141 -10.03 -19.69 4.05
C ALA A 141 -10.97 -18.79 4.84
N ASN A 142 -12.17 -19.32 5.15
CA ASN A 142 -13.03 -18.90 6.22
C ASN A 142 -12.34 -19.18 7.58
N THR A 143 -11.08 -18.80 7.69
CA THR A 143 -10.58 -18.39 8.98
C THR A 143 -11.25 -17.04 9.16
N PRO A 144 -12.18 -16.87 10.09
CA PRO A 144 -12.57 -15.53 10.48
C PRO A 144 -11.24 -14.87 10.80
N LEU A 145 -10.88 -13.84 10.03
CA LEU A 145 -9.87 -12.89 10.53
C LEU A 145 -10.32 -12.67 11.97
N PRO A 146 -9.44 -12.82 12.97
CA PRO A 146 -9.82 -12.60 14.33
C PRO A 146 -10.64 -11.32 14.30
N LYS A 147 -11.88 -11.34 14.83
CA LYS A 147 -12.76 -10.15 14.84
C LYS A 147 -12.03 -8.93 15.37
N ASP A 148 -10.99 -9.16 16.13
CA ASP A 148 -10.01 -8.21 16.62
C ASP A 148 -9.20 -7.47 15.56
N SER A 149 -9.00 -7.99 14.33
CA SER A 149 -8.15 -7.30 13.34
C SER A 149 -8.93 -6.43 12.36
N MET A 150 -10.24 -6.61 12.22
CA MET A 150 -11.07 -5.81 11.31
C MET A 150 -11.52 -4.46 11.89
N ASP A 151 -11.46 -4.30 13.22
CA ASP A 151 -11.92 -3.08 13.89
C ASP A 151 -10.79 -2.28 14.55
N LYS A 152 -9.54 -2.77 14.51
CA LYS A 152 -8.40 -2.04 15.08
C LYS A 152 -8.02 -0.88 14.19
N ARG A 153 -8.27 0.33 14.69
CA ARG A 153 -7.79 1.55 14.06
C ARG A 153 -6.47 1.97 14.69
N TYR A 154 -5.64 2.61 13.88
CA TYR A 154 -4.36 3.12 14.30
C TYR A 154 -4.40 4.63 14.26
N TRP A 155 -4.03 5.26 15.36
CA TRP A 155 -3.99 6.70 15.50
C TRP A 155 -2.55 7.17 15.62
N TRP A 156 -2.26 8.26 14.94
CA TRP A 156 -0.96 8.91 15.04
C TRP A 156 -1.07 10.11 15.97
N LEU A 157 -0.37 10.04 17.11
CA LEU A 157 -0.35 11.11 18.09
C LEU A 157 1.02 11.79 18.07
N THR A 158 1.05 13.07 17.71
CA THR A 158 2.29 13.84 17.66
C THR A 158 2.45 14.71 18.88
N GLY A 159 3.49 14.46 19.68
CA GLY A 159 3.97 15.33 20.73
C GLY A 159 5.07 16.28 20.22
N SER A 160 5.09 17.49 20.77
CA SER A 160 6.24 18.40 20.61
C SER A 160 6.92 18.52 21.97
N PRO A 161 8.17 18.08 22.13
CA PRO A 161 8.88 18.14 23.42
C PRO A 161 8.92 19.52 24.06
N LYS A 162 8.71 20.57 23.26
CA LYS A 162 8.58 21.93 23.76
C LYS A 162 7.32 22.16 24.61
N TYR A 163 6.25 21.40 24.39
CA TYR A 163 4.97 21.60 25.03
C TYR A 163 4.48 20.38 25.78
N TRP A 164 4.83 19.19 25.29
CA TRP A 164 4.39 17.92 25.81
C TRP A 164 5.18 16.79 25.17
N SER A 165 5.74 15.88 25.97
CA SER A 165 6.62 14.81 25.55
C SER A 165 6.12 13.46 26.03
N PRO A 166 5.54 12.61 25.15
CA PRO A 166 5.12 11.27 25.55
C PRO A 166 6.22 10.44 26.23
N SER A 167 7.48 10.62 25.86
CA SER A 167 8.58 9.86 26.44
C SER A 167 9.01 10.33 27.84
N GLU A 168 8.61 11.54 28.24
CA GLU A 168 8.96 12.13 29.53
C GLU A 168 7.74 12.24 30.46
N ASP A 169 6.55 12.44 29.86
CA ASP A 169 5.31 12.70 30.60
C ASP A 169 4.47 11.43 30.82
N TRP A 170 4.83 10.31 30.15
CA TRP A 170 4.10 9.04 30.24
C TRP A 170 4.90 7.95 30.95
N GLU A 171 4.26 7.25 31.89
CA GLU A 171 4.78 6.04 32.48
C GLU A 171 4.16 4.79 31.83
N LEU A 172 4.94 3.72 31.72
CA LEU A 172 4.50 2.49 31.09
C LEU A 172 3.39 1.83 31.92
N GLY A 173 2.22 1.63 31.30
CA GLY A 173 1.05 1.01 31.93
C GLY A 173 0.15 2.02 32.66
N GLU A 174 0.41 3.30 32.57
CA GLU A 174 -0.43 4.35 33.12
C GLU A 174 -1.53 4.77 32.15
N ASP A 175 -2.72 5.02 32.68
CA ASP A 175 -3.83 5.61 31.93
C ASP A 175 -3.65 7.13 31.88
N ILE A 176 -3.72 7.70 30.67
CA ILE A 176 -3.48 9.12 30.45
C ILE A 176 -4.69 9.77 29.83
N ASP A 177 -5.16 10.81 30.49
CA ASP A 177 -6.27 11.62 30.02
C ASP A 177 -5.81 12.71 29.05
N TYR A 178 -6.51 12.84 27.94
CA TYR A 178 -6.30 13.92 26.99
C TYR A 178 -7.54 14.79 26.84
N THR A 179 -7.43 16.05 27.17
CA THR A 179 -8.56 16.97 27.14
C THR A 179 -8.94 17.41 25.74
N LEU A 180 -10.23 17.39 25.41
CA LEU A 180 -10.78 17.83 24.12
C LEU A 180 -10.69 19.35 23.91
N TYR A 181 -10.61 20.10 24.99
CA TYR A 181 -10.58 21.56 25.00
C TYR A 181 -9.26 22.08 25.53
N ASN A 182 -8.84 23.23 25.05
CA ASN A 182 -7.67 23.92 25.59
C ASN A 182 -8.04 24.69 26.88
N LYS A 183 -7.03 25.26 27.54
CA LYS A 183 -7.22 26.03 28.80
C LYS A 183 -8.18 27.22 28.67
N ASN A 184 -8.46 27.67 27.44
CA ASN A 184 -9.37 28.80 27.16
C ASN A 184 -10.78 28.32 26.76
N GLY A 185 -11.10 27.03 26.89
CA GLY A 185 -12.39 26.45 26.54
C GLY A 185 -12.63 26.26 25.02
N ASN A 186 -11.62 26.47 24.19
CA ASN A 186 -11.75 26.25 22.76
C ASN A 186 -11.44 24.81 22.40
N LYS A 187 -12.17 24.25 21.42
CA LYS A 187 -11.92 22.93 20.87
C LYS A 187 -10.50 22.84 20.32
N ARG A 188 -9.78 21.78 20.68
CA ARG A 188 -8.46 21.52 20.09
C ARG A 188 -8.60 21.13 18.62
N ARG A 189 -7.57 21.40 17.82
CA ARG A 189 -7.54 21.07 16.37
C ARG A 189 -7.84 19.61 16.07
N VAL A 190 -7.48 18.71 16.95
CA VAL A 190 -7.65 17.26 16.82
C VAL A 190 -8.93 16.72 17.48
N PHE A 191 -9.81 17.60 17.98
CA PHE A 191 -11.05 17.28 18.69
C PHE A 191 -11.88 16.17 18.00
N LYS A 192 -12.06 16.28 16.69
CA LYS A 192 -12.85 15.31 15.91
C LYS A 192 -12.23 13.90 15.95
N HIS A 193 -10.92 13.80 15.84
CA HIS A 193 -10.22 12.52 15.83
C HIS A 193 -10.28 11.81 17.19
N PHE A 194 -10.25 12.57 18.28
CA PHE A 194 -10.43 12.00 19.60
C PHE A 194 -11.84 11.43 19.82
N LEU A 195 -12.88 12.09 19.28
CA LEU A 195 -14.25 11.57 19.31
C LEU A 195 -14.44 10.31 18.43
N GLU A 196 -13.61 10.12 17.44
CA GLU A 196 -13.65 8.97 16.55
C GLU A 196 -12.88 7.76 17.11
N ALA A 197 -11.97 7.97 18.06
CA ALA A 197 -11.18 6.91 18.69
C ALA A 197 -12.09 6.06 19.62
N LYS A 198 -11.91 4.75 19.55
CA LYS A 198 -12.69 3.77 20.32
C LYS A 198 -11.78 2.92 21.20
N PRO A 199 -12.30 2.36 22.28
CA PRO A 199 -11.57 1.36 23.06
C PRO A 199 -10.96 0.29 22.15
N ASP A 200 -9.76 -0.15 22.47
CA ASP A 200 -8.92 -1.08 21.73
C ASP A 200 -8.24 -0.52 20.44
N ASP A 201 -8.53 0.69 20.03
CA ASP A 201 -7.72 1.36 18.99
C ASP A 201 -6.26 1.52 19.47
N LEU A 202 -5.32 1.41 18.55
CA LEU A 202 -3.89 1.55 18.85
C LEU A 202 -3.39 2.97 18.55
N VAL A 203 -2.55 3.50 19.43
CA VAL A 203 -1.97 4.84 19.32
C VAL A 203 -0.47 4.74 19.15
N ILE A 204 0.05 5.32 18.09
CA ILE A 204 1.50 5.46 17.85
C ILE A 204 1.89 6.88 18.25
N ALA A 205 2.65 7.01 19.34
CA ALA A 205 3.14 8.29 19.82
C ALA A 205 4.48 8.65 19.16
N TYR A 206 4.51 9.77 18.49
CA TYR A 206 5.67 10.31 17.81
C TYR A 206 6.06 11.65 18.41
N GLU A 207 7.33 11.81 18.72
CA GLU A 207 7.89 13.10 19.11
C GLU A 207 8.52 13.81 17.92
N SER A 208 8.08 15.06 17.71
CA SER A 208 8.63 15.94 16.69
C SER A 208 10.00 16.49 17.13
N THR A 209 10.52 17.46 16.38
CA THR A 209 11.82 18.09 16.65
C THR A 209 11.99 18.46 18.14
N PRO A 210 13.12 18.08 18.78
CA PRO A 210 14.37 17.58 18.18
C PRO A 210 14.47 16.05 18.05
N LYS A 211 13.59 15.26 18.66
CA LYS A 211 13.74 13.80 18.75
C LYS A 211 13.42 13.06 17.45
N LEU A 212 12.38 13.47 16.71
CA LEU A 212 11.96 12.92 15.42
C LEU A 212 11.83 11.37 15.40
N GLN A 213 11.20 10.80 16.42
CA GLN A 213 11.09 9.35 16.59
C GLN A 213 9.76 8.89 17.16
N ILE A 214 9.40 7.63 16.93
CA ILE A 214 8.33 6.95 17.66
C ILE A 214 8.86 6.65 19.07
N VAL A 215 8.11 7.06 20.09
CA VAL A 215 8.54 6.97 21.49
C VAL A 215 7.67 6.05 22.33
N ALA A 216 6.42 5.81 21.91
CA ALA A 216 5.52 4.91 22.61
C ALA A 216 4.48 4.29 21.69
N LEU A 217 3.94 3.14 22.12
CA LEU A 217 2.73 2.52 21.61
C LEU A 217 1.73 2.47 22.76
N GLY A 218 0.55 3.00 22.51
CA GLY A 218 -0.55 3.03 23.46
C GLY A 218 -1.81 2.34 22.92
N ARG A 219 -2.78 2.20 23.77
CA ARG A 219 -4.11 1.70 23.44
C ARG A 219 -5.16 2.63 24.02
N VAL A 220 -6.23 2.88 23.28
CA VAL A 220 -7.39 3.60 23.81
C VAL A 220 -8.12 2.68 24.78
N VAL A 221 -8.29 3.09 26.02
CA VAL A 221 -8.92 2.28 27.09
C VAL A 221 -10.36 2.68 27.38
N SER A 222 -10.74 3.92 27.07
CA SER A 222 -12.10 4.43 27.28
C SER A 222 -12.57 5.32 26.12
N GLU A 223 -13.88 5.46 25.98
CA GLU A 223 -14.45 6.50 25.11
C GLU A 223 -14.29 7.88 25.76
N THR A 224 -14.23 8.90 24.93
CA THR A 224 -14.24 10.29 25.43
C THR A 224 -15.62 10.63 25.99
N ASP A 225 -15.68 11.02 27.24
CA ASP A 225 -16.87 11.64 27.80
C ASP A 225 -17.13 12.97 27.09
N GLY A 226 -18.32 13.09 26.45
CA GLY A 226 -18.73 14.21 25.62
C GLY A 226 -19.03 15.49 26.40
#